data_0ff2b1ede3d14157adccca7ba7519515
#
_entry.id   0ff2b1ede3d14157adccca7ba7519515
#
_cell.length_a   1.000
_cell.length_b   1.000
_cell.length_c   1.000
_cell.angle_alpha   90.00
_cell.angle_beta   90.00
_cell.angle_gamma   90.00
#
_symmetry.space_group_name_H-M   'P 1'
#
loop_
_entity.id
_entity.type
_entity.pdbx_description
1 polymer ?
#
loop_
_entity_poly.entity_id
_entity_poly.type
_entity_poly.pdbx_seq_one_letter_code
_entity_poly.pdbx_strand_id
1 'polypeptide(L)'
;PRYSSSAASDVYKRQIPITPKAVVKGFTSKIVHSDRQDGIEHGAVHKPIHDSVAFGFDDAHELAAVFQGVQSGYTYGRQVNPTVTALENKITAMEQGLATVCFGTGMAAIGTTLFALLRSGDHLVSSAFLFGNTTSLFNSFDKQGFDVSFVDATDVDNVAAAINEKTKMVFVETIANPRTQIADLQAIGELCRQRGLIYVVDNTMTSPYLFQPKSVGASLVVNSLTKYISGHGNVLGGAVTELGDFDWACLLYTSDAADEE
;
A
#
# COMPACT_ATOMS: atom_id res chain seq x y z
N PRO A 1 48.66 25.12 19.78
CA PRO A 1 48.65 24.82 18.38
C PRO A 1 47.20 24.78 17.88
N ARG A 2 46.86 25.75 17.03
CA ARG A 2 45.56 25.74 16.36
C ARG A 2 45.65 24.68 15.27
N TYR A 3 44.94 23.58 15.38
CA TYR A 3 44.73 22.68 14.27
C TYR A 3 43.92 23.43 13.21
N SER A 4 44.51 23.67 12.05
CA SER A 4 43.83 24.26 10.92
C SER A 4 42.82 23.22 10.40
N SER A 5 41.58 23.65 10.26
CA SER A 5 40.41 22.83 9.91
C SER A 5 40.33 22.38 8.43
N SER A 6 41.44 22.40 7.67
CA SER A 6 41.41 22.06 6.26
C SER A 6 41.11 20.60 5.95
N ALA A 7 41.62 19.67 6.79
CA ALA A 7 41.36 18.23 6.59
C ALA A 7 39.92 17.83 6.87
N ALA A 8 39.25 18.42 7.86
CA ALA A 8 37.84 18.17 8.15
C ALA A 8 36.93 18.73 7.03
N SER A 9 37.23 19.91 6.49
CA SER A 9 36.49 20.50 5.37
C SER A 9 36.60 19.68 4.09
N ASP A 10 37.76 19.04 3.84
CA ASP A 10 37.99 18.21 2.65
C ASP A 10 37.33 16.84 2.76
N VAL A 11 37.19 16.27 3.96
CA VAL A 11 36.41 15.04 4.19
C VAL A 11 34.93 15.31 3.99
N TYR A 12 34.40 16.44 4.46
CA TYR A 12 33.01 16.85 4.21
C TYR A 12 32.70 17.17 2.74
N LYS A 13 33.67 17.73 2.00
CA LYS A 13 33.53 18.00 0.56
C LYS A 13 33.59 16.74 -0.30
N ARG A 14 34.11 15.63 0.23
CA ARG A 14 34.13 14.32 -0.44
C ARG A 14 32.93 13.46 -0.13
N GLN A 15 31.98 13.90 0.70
CA GLN A 15 30.68 13.27 0.72
C GLN A 15 30.08 13.46 -0.67
N ILE A 16 30.08 12.37 -1.44
CA ILE A 16 29.41 12.33 -2.75
C ILE A 16 27.99 12.83 -2.50
N PRO A 17 27.56 13.93 -3.11
CA PRO A 17 26.17 14.33 -3.02
C PRO A 17 25.40 13.12 -3.51
N ILE A 18 24.55 12.53 -2.65
CA ILE A 18 23.59 11.52 -3.05
C ILE A 18 22.66 12.28 -3.99
N THR A 19 23.00 12.29 -5.26
CA THR A 19 22.17 12.93 -6.28
C THR A 19 20.83 12.21 -6.27
N PRO A 20 19.70 12.92 -6.22
CA PRO A 20 18.35 12.33 -6.13
C PRO A 20 17.97 11.39 -7.29
N LYS A 21 18.86 11.17 -8.25
CA LYS A 21 18.66 10.39 -9.47
C LYS A 21 19.46 9.07 -9.55
N ALA A 22 20.14 8.65 -8.49
CA ALA A 22 20.74 7.33 -8.50
C ALA A 22 19.62 6.28 -8.44
N VAL A 23 19.39 5.57 -9.55
CA VAL A 23 18.49 4.42 -9.58
C VAL A 23 19.01 3.41 -8.58
N VAL A 24 18.34 3.32 -7.44
CA VAL A 24 18.69 2.39 -6.38
C VAL A 24 18.37 0.98 -6.88
N LYS A 25 19.42 0.23 -7.23
CA LYS A 25 19.31 -1.14 -7.72
C LYS A 25 19.40 -2.12 -6.54
N GLY A 26 18.55 -3.15 -6.58
CA GLY A 26 18.50 -4.20 -5.58
C GLY A 26 17.61 -3.90 -4.38
N PHE A 27 17.00 -4.95 -3.83
CA PHE A 27 15.99 -4.87 -2.77
C PHE A 27 16.54 -4.22 -1.49
N THR A 28 17.70 -4.68 -1.00
CA THR A 28 18.34 -4.13 0.21
C THR A 28 18.63 -2.64 0.10
N SER A 29 19.15 -2.21 -1.06
CA SER A 29 19.41 -0.79 -1.30
C SER A 29 18.12 0.03 -1.33
N LYS A 30 17.02 -0.51 -1.87
CA LYS A 30 15.70 0.15 -1.83
C LYS A 30 15.24 0.36 -0.39
N ILE A 31 15.33 -0.66 0.46
CA ILE A 31 14.95 -0.56 1.88
C ILE A 31 15.72 0.57 2.59
N VAL A 32 17.03 0.69 2.32
CA VAL A 32 17.90 1.65 3.03
C VAL A 32 17.75 3.07 2.51
N HIS A 33 17.46 3.27 1.22
CA HIS A 33 17.63 4.57 0.56
C HIS A 33 16.38 5.17 -0.08
N SER A 34 15.28 4.43 -0.25
CA SER A 34 14.09 4.93 -0.97
C SER A 34 13.37 6.10 -0.27
N ASP A 35 13.54 6.25 1.03
CA ASP A 35 12.95 7.33 1.82
C ASP A 35 13.70 8.67 1.74
N ARG A 36 14.77 8.73 0.93
CA ARG A 36 15.66 9.91 0.80
C ARG A 36 15.48 10.68 -0.49
N GLN A 37 14.49 10.34 -1.30
CA GLN A 37 14.34 10.89 -2.66
C GLN A 37 14.05 12.39 -2.65
N ASP A 38 13.37 12.91 -1.63
CA ASP A 38 12.97 14.31 -1.48
C ASP A 38 13.96 15.12 -0.62
N GLY A 39 15.18 14.61 -0.44
CA GLY A 39 16.17 15.19 0.45
C GLY A 39 15.99 14.80 1.90
N ILE A 40 16.96 15.17 2.72
CA ILE A 40 16.97 14.89 4.16
C ILE A 40 17.29 16.17 4.91
N GLU A 41 16.44 16.51 5.85
CA GLU A 41 16.54 17.73 6.66
C GLU A 41 17.88 17.74 7.42
N HIS A 42 18.55 18.88 7.40
CA HIS A 42 19.80 19.15 8.11
C HIS A 42 20.95 18.16 7.84
N GLY A 43 20.89 17.40 6.71
CA GLY A 43 21.90 16.41 6.37
C GLY A 43 21.87 15.15 7.23
N ALA A 44 20.72 14.82 7.85
CA ALA A 44 20.55 13.59 8.64
C ALA A 44 20.82 12.35 7.79
N VAL A 45 21.30 11.27 8.41
CA VAL A 45 21.61 10.01 7.69
C VAL A 45 20.33 9.26 7.28
N HIS A 46 19.25 9.42 8.03
CA HIS A 46 17.93 8.87 7.73
C HIS A 46 16.87 9.96 7.88
N LYS A 47 15.67 9.71 7.34
CA LYS A 47 14.53 10.62 7.48
C LYS A 47 14.21 10.85 8.96
N PRO A 48 14.16 12.09 9.45
CA PRO A 48 13.78 12.38 10.83
C PRO A 48 12.35 11.93 11.14
N ILE A 49 12.08 11.65 12.43
CA ILE A 49 10.73 11.39 12.90
C ILE A 49 10.08 12.74 13.22
N HIS A 50 8.98 13.05 12.52
CA HIS A 50 8.16 14.22 12.74
C HIS A 50 6.92 13.81 13.55
N ASP A 51 6.91 14.17 14.81
CA ASP A 51 5.78 13.93 15.73
C ASP A 51 4.77 15.08 15.75
N SER A 52 5.04 16.15 14.97
CA SER A 52 4.11 17.26 14.81
C SER A 52 2.82 16.80 14.12
N VAL A 53 1.67 17.22 14.69
CA VAL A 53 0.35 16.95 14.13
C VAL A 53 -0.09 18.04 13.17
N ALA A 54 0.33 19.29 13.39
CA ALA A 54 -0.02 20.43 12.57
C ALA A 54 1.25 21.13 12.07
N PHE A 55 1.19 21.64 10.84
CA PHE A 55 2.28 22.36 10.19
C PHE A 55 1.85 23.78 9.88
N GLY A 56 2.74 24.75 10.13
CA GLY A 56 2.48 26.16 9.93
C GLY A 56 2.88 26.62 8.52
N PHE A 57 2.24 27.72 8.10
CA PHE A 57 2.54 28.45 6.87
C PHE A 57 2.68 29.93 7.20
N ASP A 58 3.57 30.61 6.51
CA ASP A 58 3.72 32.06 6.65
C ASP A 58 2.62 32.84 5.92
N ASP A 59 2.02 32.24 4.88
CA ASP A 59 0.93 32.79 4.08
C ASP A 59 -0.30 31.89 4.08
N ALA A 60 -1.47 32.47 4.34
CA ALA A 60 -2.77 31.78 4.31
C ALA A 60 -3.15 31.27 2.90
N HIS A 61 -2.67 31.93 1.84
CA HIS A 61 -2.91 31.47 0.47
C HIS A 61 -2.12 30.20 0.14
N GLU A 62 -0.89 30.06 0.65
CA GLU A 62 -0.13 28.82 0.53
C GLU A 62 -0.81 27.67 1.24
N LEU A 63 -1.27 27.90 2.47
CA LEU A 63 -2.05 26.92 3.23
C LEU A 63 -3.30 26.48 2.45
N ALA A 64 -4.04 27.41 1.89
CA ALA A 64 -5.24 27.12 1.09
C ALA A 64 -4.90 26.31 -0.17
N ALA A 65 -3.82 26.64 -0.87
CA ALA A 65 -3.35 25.92 -2.06
C ALA A 65 -2.98 24.47 -1.75
N VAL A 66 -2.35 24.20 -0.59
CA VAL A 66 -2.05 22.84 -0.15
C VAL A 66 -3.32 22.07 0.20
N PHE A 67 -4.29 22.69 0.91
CA PHE A 67 -5.57 22.06 1.22
C PHE A 67 -6.39 21.72 -0.03
N GLN A 68 -6.28 22.54 -1.07
CA GLN A 68 -6.96 22.33 -2.37
C GLN A 68 -6.21 21.34 -3.28
N GLY A 69 -5.04 20.84 -2.87
CA GLY A 69 -4.22 19.93 -3.69
C GLY A 69 -3.55 20.59 -4.89
N VAL A 70 -3.56 21.92 -4.97
CA VAL A 70 -2.89 22.70 -6.03
C VAL A 70 -1.38 22.74 -5.81
N GLN A 71 -0.96 22.69 -4.55
CA GLN A 71 0.43 22.68 -4.13
C GLN A 71 0.68 21.50 -3.18
N SER A 72 1.83 20.84 -3.31
CA SER A 72 2.26 19.81 -2.35
C SER A 72 2.72 20.44 -1.04
N GLY A 73 2.39 19.81 0.09
CA GLY A 73 2.79 20.28 1.41
C GLY A 73 2.20 19.45 2.53
N TYR A 74 2.59 19.77 3.76
CA TYR A 74 2.06 19.14 4.97
C TYR A 74 1.24 20.17 5.74
N THR A 75 -0.01 19.85 6.04
CA THR A 75 -0.93 20.72 6.78
C THR A 75 -1.33 20.11 8.11
N TYR A 76 -1.77 18.87 8.08
CA TYR A 76 -2.24 18.16 9.26
C TYR A 76 -1.91 16.66 9.16
N GLY A 77 -1.34 16.09 10.23
CA GLY A 77 -0.81 14.72 10.25
C GLY A 77 -1.83 13.59 9.99
N ARG A 78 -3.14 13.85 10.12
CA ARG A 78 -4.18 12.91 9.71
C ARG A 78 -4.25 12.73 8.20
N GLN A 79 -3.93 13.77 7.43
CA GLN A 79 -3.93 13.73 5.97
C GLN A 79 -2.57 13.28 5.45
N VAL A 80 -1.52 13.97 5.84
CA VAL A 80 -0.14 13.69 5.43
C VAL A 80 0.83 14.05 6.54
N ASN A 81 1.83 13.19 6.77
CA ASN A 81 2.92 13.41 7.71
C ASN A 81 4.24 12.97 7.09
N PRO A 82 5.34 13.74 7.20
CA PRO A 82 6.61 13.41 6.53
C PRO A 82 7.18 12.04 6.89
N THR A 83 6.98 11.59 8.14
CA THR A 83 7.43 10.26 8.58
C THR A 83 6.61 9.16 7.93
N VAL A 84 5.28 9.32 7.88
CA VAL A 84 4.37 8.36 7.24
C VAL A 84 4.65 8.31 5.74
N THR A 85 4.79 9.46 5.08
CA THR A 85 5.13 9.54 3.65
C THR A 85 6.46 8.83 3.35
N ALA A 86 7.47 8.97 4.21
CA ALA A 86 8.74 8.25 4.05
C ALA A 86 8.56 6.72 4.14
N LEU A 87 7.71 6.24 5.03
CA LEU A 87 7.35 4.82 5.12
C LEU A 87 6.58 4.35 3.88
N GLU A 88 5.57 5.11 3.44
CA GLU A 88 4.77 4.84 2.24
C GLU A 88 5.66 4.72 1.00
N ASN A 89 6.55 5.68 0.77
CA ASN A 89 7.52 5.64 -0.32
C ASN A 89 8.42 4.40 -0.26
N LYS A 90 8.82 3.99 0.94
CA LYS A 90 9.63 2.79 1.14
C LYS A 90 8.87 1.52 0.78
N ILE A 91 7.62 1.36 1.25
CA ILE A 91 6.78 0.21 0.92
C ILE A 91 6.46 0.18 -0.57
N THR A 92 6.11 1.33 -1.17
CA THR A 92 5.89 1.48 -2.61
C THR A 92 7.09 0.96 -3.42
N ALA A 93 8.30 1.36 -3.02
CA ALA A 93 9.53 0.91 -3.69
C ALA A 93 9.79 -0.59 -3.52
N MET A 94 9.44 -1.17 -2.36
CA MET A 94 9.59 -2.61 -2.10
C MET A 94 8.61 -3.44 -2.92
N GLU A 95 7.34 -3.02 -3.02
CA GLU A 95 6.29 -3.72 -3.79
C GLU A 95 6.34 -3.38 -5.29
N GLN A 96 7.21 -2.45 -5.71
CA GLN A 96 7.26 -1.94 -7.10
C GLN A 96 5.90 -1.33 -7.53
N GLY A 97 5.21 -0.72 -6.58
CA GLY A 97 3.90 -0.11 -6.78
C GLY A 97 3.97 1.32 -7.32
N LEU A 98 2.80 1.90 -7.51
CA LEU A 98 2.61 3.29 -7.89
C LEU A 98 2.53 4.18 -6.66
N ALA A 99 1.75 3.77 -5.67
CA ALA A 99 1.55 4.50 -4.42
C ALA A 99 1.17 3.55 -3.28
N THR A 100 1.43 3.96 -2.05
CA THR A 100 1.05 3.22 -0.84
C THR A 100 0.35 4.15 0.13
N VAL A 101 -0.65 3.63 0.84
CA VAL A 101 -1.27 4.27 1.99
C VAL A 101 -1.02 3.40 3.22
N CYS A 102 -0.51 4.01 4.31
CA CYS A 102 -0.25 3.33 5.57
C CYS A 102 -1.41 3.50 6.56
N PHE A 103 -1.59 2.47 7.39
CA PHE A 103 -2.65 2.36 8.40
C PHE A 103 -2.07 1.91 9.73
N GLY A 104 -2.80 2.15 10.83
CA GLY A 104 -2.39 1.73 12.16
C GLY A 104 -2.34 0.21 12.37
N THR A 105 -3.02 -0.58 11.54
CA THR A 105 -3.02 -2.06 11.57
C THR A 105 -3.30 -2.65 10.18
N GLY A 106 -2.92 -3.93 9.96
CA GLY A 106 -3.30 -4.66 8.75
C GLY A 106 -4.80 -4.80 8.57
N MET A 107 -5.56 -5.01 9.68
CA MET A 107 -7.03 -5.07 9.61
C MET A 107 -7.66 -3.73 9.22
N ALA A 108 -7.08 -2.60 9.64
CA ALA A 108 -7.51 -1.28 9.20
C ALA A 108 -7.23 -1.08 7.69
N ALA A 109 -6.09 -1.56 7.19
CA ALA A 109 -5.77 -1.54 5.77
C ALA A 109 -6.81 -2.33 4.96
N ILE A 110 -7.10 -3.59 5.34
CA ILE A 110 -8.09 -4.44 4.66
C ILE A 110 -9.48 -3.78 4.72
N GLY A 111 -9.96 -3.46 5.91
CA GLY A 111 -11.32 -2.91 6.09
C GLY A 111 -11.54 -1.62 5.33
N THR A 112 -10.60 -0.67 5.42
CA THR A 112 -10.70 0.61 4.70
C THR A 112 -10.69 0.41 3.19
N THR A 113 -9.84 -0.49 2.66
CA THR A 113 -9.80 -0.80 1.23
C THR A 113 -11.16 -1.30 0.72
N LEU A 114 -11.76 -2.23 1.45
CA LEU A 114 -13.04 -2.81 1.04
C LEU A 114 -14.17 -1.78 1.11
N PHE A 115 -14.27 -1.01 2.21
CA PHE A 115 -15.27 0.05 2.33
C PHE A 115 -15.08 1.22 1.34
N ALA A 116 -13.84 1.47 0.90
CA ALA A 116 -13.58 2.49 -0.11
C ALA A 116 -14.01 2.06 -1.51
N LEU A 117 -13.87 0.76 -1.84
CA LEU A 117 -14.01 0.25 -3.20
C LEU A 117 -15.31 -0.51 -3.46
N LEU A 118 -15.96 -1.05 -2.43
CA LEU A 118 -17.22 -1.77 -2.56
C LEU A 118 -18.41 -0.91 -2.13
N ARG A 119 -19.54 -1.14 -2.76
CA ARG A 119 -20.82 -0.50 -2.45
C ARG A 119 -21.84 -1.57 -2.02
N SER A 120 -22.90 -1.15 -1.32
CA SER A 120 -24.01 -2.05 -1.00
C SER A 120 -24.56 -2.70 -2.26
N GLY A 121 -24.66 -4.02 -2.27
CA GLY A 121 -25.06 -4.84 -3.41
C GLY A 121 -23.89 -5.40 -4.22
N ASP A 122 -22.66 -4.96 -3.98
CA ASP A 122 -21.47 -5.55 -4.62
C ASP A 122 -21.13 -6.92 -4.01
N HIS A 123 -20.41 -7.72 -4.78
CA HIS A 123 -19.99 -9.06 -4.42
C HIS A 123 -18.44 -9.16 -4.40
N LEU A 124 -17.94 -9.83 -3.37
CA LEU A 124 -16.55 -10.19 -3.16
C LEU A 124 -16.38 -11.72 -3.25
N VAL A 125 -15.49 -12.18 -4.12
CA VAL A 125 -15.01 -13.58 -4.06
C VAL A 125 -13.74 -13.61 -3.21
N SER A 126 -13.71 -14.44 -2.20
CA SER A 126 -12.59 -14.54 -1.25
C SER A 126 -12.11 -15.97 -1.12
N SER A 127 -10.79 -16.15 -0.90
CA SER A 127 -10.29 -17.43 -0.43
C SER A 127 -10.99 -17.84 0.87
N ALA A 128 -11.33 -19.11 0.99
CA ALA A 128 -11.80 -19.70 2.25
C ALA A 128 -10.65 -19.90 3.27
N PHE A 129 -9.43 -19.80 2.80
CA PHE A 129 -8.22 -19.96 3.60
C PHE A 129 -7.60 -18.58 3.87
N LEU A 130 -8.06 -17.93 4.92
CA LEU A 130 -7.62 -16.60 5.35
C LEU A 130 -7.27 -16.59 6.84
N PHE A 131 -6.56 -15.55 7.23
CA PHE A 131 -6.40 -15.21 8.64
C PHE A 131 -7.76 -15.01 9.32
N GLY A 132 -7.92 -15.58 10.51
CA GLY A 132 -9.22 -15.67 11.19
C GLY A 132 -9.95 -14.33 11.35
N ASN A 133 -9.23 -13.24 11.64
CA ASN A 133 -9.86 -11.92 11.77
C ASN A 133 -10.33 -11.37 10.41
N THR A 134 -9.64 -11.67 9.32
CA THR A 134 -10.07 -11.33 7.97
C THR A 134 -11.37 -12.06 7.62
N THR A 135 -11.43 -13.37 7.89
CA THR A 135 -12.66 -14.16 7.73
C THR A 135 -13.81 -13.59 8.58
N SER A 136 -13.54 -13.22 9.85
CA SER A 136 -14.55 -12.63 10.73
C SER A 136 -15.05 -11.28 10.22
N LEU A 137 -14.18 -10.45 9.69
CA LEU A 137 -14.54 -9.17 9.06
C LEU A 137 -15.45 -9.41 7.86
N PHE A 138 -15.08 -10.32 6.95
CA PHE A 138 -15.84 -10.62 5.75
C PHE A 138 -17.22 -11.22 6.06
N ASN A 139 -17.30 -12.09 7.06
CA ASN A 139 -18.58 -12.63 7.54
C ASN A 139 -19.51 -11.57 8.15
N SER A 140 -18.99 -10.39 8.50
CA SER A 140 -19.83 -9.29 9.00
C SER A 140 -20.39 -8.40 7.88
N PHE A 141 -19.96 -8.60 6.64
CA PHE A 141 -20.28 -7.73 5.52
C PHE A 141 -21.71 -7.87 4.99
N ASP A 142 -22.36 -9.00 5.22
CA ASP A 142 -23.79 -9.18 4.92
C ASP A 142 -24.63 -8.07 5.59
N LYS A 143 -24.27 -7.68 6.83
CA LYS A 143 -24.92 -6.58 7.56
C LYS A 143 -24.65 -5.21 6.98
N GLN A 144 -23.63 -5.09 6.13
CA GLN A 144 -23.25 -3.88 5.41
C GLN A 144 -23.78 -3.87 3.97
N GLY A 145 -24.45 -4.95 3.56
CA GLY A 145 -25.01 -5.12 2.23
C GLY A 145 -24.02 -5.61 1.17
N PHE A 146 -22.87 -6.13 1.57
CA PHE A 146 -21.94 -6.80 0.64
C PHE A 146 -22.12 -8.30 0.69
N ASP A 147 -22.16 -8.95 -0.47
CA ASP A 147 -22.15 -10.39 -0.58
C ASP A 147 -20.72 -10.92 -0.64
N VAL A 148 -20.42 -12.00 0.10
CA VAL A 148 -19.09 -12.62 0.09
C VAL A 148 -19.21 -14.12 -0.20
N SER A 149 -18.53 -14.58 -1.24
CA SER A 149 -18.37 -16.03 -1.52
C SER A 149 -16.98 -16.48 -1.11
N PHE A 150 -16.92 -17.43 -0.19
CA PHE A 150 -15.66 -18.07 0.21
C PHE A 150 -15.44 -19.35 -0.61
N VAL A 151 -14.31 -19.44 -1.28
CA VAL A 151 -13.96 -20.55 -2.18
C VAL A 151 -12.58 -21.13 -1.88
N ASP A 152 -12.34 -22.36 -2.28
CA ASP A 152 -10.99 -22.91 -2.32
C ASP A 152 -10.22 -22.29 -3.49
N ALA A 153 -9.41 -21.27 -3.19
CA ALA A 153 -8.64 -20.51 -4.16
C ALA A 153 -7.34 -21.21 -4.58
N THR A 154 -7.09 -22.43 -4.14
CA THR A 154 -5.99 -23.27 -4.67
C THR A 154 -6.28 -23.77 -6.08
N ASP A 155 -7.55 -23.67 -6.51
CA ASP A 155 -8.02 -23.99 -7.85
C ASP A 155 -8.83 -22.80 -8.40
N VAL A 156 -8.36 -22.24 -9.52
CA VAL A 156 -8.97 -21.08 -10.17
C VAL A 156 -10.40 -21.35 -10.67
N ASP A 157 -10.76 -22.60 -10.99
CA ASP A 157 -12.09 -22.94 -11.45
C ASP A 157 -13.15 -22.69 -10.35
N ASN A 158 -12.80 -22.89 -9.09
CA ASN A 158 -13.67 -22.54 -7.96
C ASN A 158 -13.90 -21.02 -7.87
N VAL A 159 -12.86 -20.23 -8.10
CA VAL A 159 -12.96 -18.76 -8.15
C VAL A 159 -13.85 -18.33 -9.31
N ALA A 160 -13.61 -18.90 -10.50
CA ALA A 160 -14.37 -18.58 -11.70
C ALA A 160 -15.86 -18.91 -11.56
N ALA A 161 -16.19 -20.04 -10.93
CA ALA A 161 -17.56 -20.48 -10.69
C ALA A 161 -18.34 -19.57 -9.72
N ALA A 162 -17.63 -18.91 -8.78
CA ALA A 162 -18.23 -18.01 -7.81
C ALA A 162 -18.46 -16.59 -8.34
N ILE A 163 -17.79 -16.20 -9.44
CA ILE A 163 -17.94 -14.86 -10.05
C ILE A 163 -19.35 -14.71 -10.64
N ASN A 164 -20.01 -13.61 -10.31
CA ASN A 164 -21.30 -13.21 -10.85
C ASN A 164 -21.28 -11.75 -11.33
N GLU A 165 -22.40 -11.24 -11.84
CA GLU A 165 -22.50 -9.86 -12.39
C GLU A 165 -22.23 -8.77 -11.37
N LYS A 166 -22.40 -9.03 -10.08
CA LYS A 166 -22.14 -8.10 -8.97
C LYS A 166 -20.72 -8.18 -8.47
N THR A 167 -19.91 -9.14 -8.91
CA THR A 167 -18.54 -9.31 -8.45
C THR A 167 -17.68 -8.13 -8.87
N LYS A 168 -17.05 -7.49 -7.91
CA LYS A 168 -16.13 -6.36 -8.11
C LYS A 168 -14.69 -6.71 -7.75
N MET A 169 -14.50 -7.67 -6.85
CA MET A 169 -13.19 -7.93 -6.26
C MET A 169 -12.98 -9.41 -5.97
N VAL A 170 -11.72 -9.83 -6.11
CA VAL A 170 -11.22 -11.12 -5.61
C VAL A 170 -10.14 -10.84 -4.56
N PHE A 171 -10.23 -11.48 -3.39
CA PHE A 171 -9.28 -11.33 -2.30
C PHE A 171 -8.66 -12.68 -1.91
N VAL A 172 -7.33 -12.75 -1.88
CA VAL A 172 -6.58 -13.94 -1.45
C VAL A 172 -5.37 -13.56 -0.60
N GLU A 173 -4.87 -14.51 0.20
CA GLU A 173 -3.54 -14.43 0.82
C GLU A 173 -2.53 -15.19 -0.03
N THR A 174 -1.28 -14.72 -0.07
CA THR A 174 -0.18 -15.44 -0.78
C THR A 174 0.06 -16.81 -0.20
N ILE A 175 0.13 -16.89 1.13
CA ILE A 175 0.17 -18.12 1.91
C ILE A 175 -0.85 -17.97 3.03
N ALA A 176 -1.83 -18.84 3.05
CA ALA A 176 -2.91 -18.81 4.03
C ALA A 176 -2.43 -19.06 5.46
N ASN A 177 -2.91 -18.27 6.41
CA ASN A 177 -2.64 -18.46 7.83
C ASN A 177 -3.92 -18.95 8.57
N PRO A 178 -3.93 -20.11 9.25
CA PRO A 178 -2.77 -20.96 9.60
C PRO A 178 -2.53 -22.17 8.69
N ARG A 179 -3.38 -22.41 7.70
CA ARG A 179 -3.37 -23.67 6.94
C ARG A 179 -2.26 -23.81 5.91
N THR A 180 -1.52 -22.71 5.61
CA THR A 180 -0.40 -22.67 4.66
C THR A 180 -0.71 -23.09 3.22
N GLN A 181 -1.98 -23.13 2.82
CA GLN A 181 -2.34 -23.30 1.42
C GLN A 181 -1.87 -22.09 0.60
N ILE A 182 -1.48 -22.36 -0.63
CA ILE A 182 -1.07 -21.34 -1.60
C ILE A 182 -2.19 -21.23 -2.64
N ALA A 183 -2.76 -20.05 -2.82
CA ALA A 183 -3.75 -19.80 -3.86
C ALA A 183 -3.09 -19.90 -5.26
N ASP A 184 -3.87 -20.22 -6.28
CA ASP A 184 -3.40 -20.17 -7.67
C ASP A 184 -3.31 -18.72 -8.15
N LEU A 185 -2.31 -17.99 -7.60
CA LEU A 185 -2.17 -16.54 -7.75
C LEU A 185 -2.09 -16.10 -9.21
N GLN A 186 -1.37 -16.88 -10.04
CA GLN A 186 -1.18 -16.54 -11.44
C GLN A 186 -2.48 -16.67 -12.25
N ALA A 187 -3.16 -17.81 -12.12
CA ALA A 187 -4.40 -18.05 -12.86
C ALA A 187 -5.53 -17.13 -12.38
N ILE A 188 -5.61 -16.84 -11.07
CA ILE A 188 -6.57 -15.87 -10.52
C ILE A 188 -6.30 -14.46 -11.06
N GLY A 189 -5.05 -14.02 -11.13
CA GLY A 189 -4.69 -12.72 -11.69
C GLY A 189 -5.09 -12.59 -13.17
N GLU A 190 -4.86 -13.63 -13.96
CA GLU A 190 -5.29 -13.69 -15.36
C GLU A 190 -6.81 -13.64 -15.50
N LEU A 191 -7.54 -14.38 -14.66
CA LEU A 191 -9.00 -14.37 -14.60
C LEU A 191 -9.52 -12.98 -14.23
N CYS A 192 -8.98 -12.35 -13.19
CA CYS A 192 -9.39 -11.02 -12.76
C CYS A 192 -9.18 -9.98 -13.85
N ARG A 193 -8.03 -9.99 -14.53
CA ARG A 193 -7.74 -9.11 -15.67
C ARG A 193 -8.73 -9.30 -16.82
N GLN A 194 -9.06 -10.54 -17.16
CA GLN A 194 -10.04 -10.86 -18.22
C GLN A 194 -11.46 -10.39 -17.89
N ARG A 195 -11.81 -10.37 -16.60
CA ARG A 195 -13.15 -10.00 -16.11
C ARG A 195 -13.24 -8.56 -15.64
N GLY A 196 -12.14 -7.77 -15.66
CA GLY A 196 -12.12 -6.40 -15.16
C GLY A 196 -12.36 -6.32 -13.64
N LEU A 197 -11.91 -7.31 -12.86
CA LEU A 197 -12.09 -7.38 -11.42
C LEU A 197 -10.86 -6.84 -10.68
N ILE A 198 -11.09 -6.18 -9.56
CA ILE A 198 -10.02 -5.77 -8.64
C ILE A 198 -9.41 -7.02 -8.00
N TYR A 199 -8.14 -7.24 -8.18
CA TYR A 199 -7.41 -8.34 -7.56
C TYR A 199 -6.59 -7.86 -6.37
N VAL A 200 -6.99 -8.25 -5.16
CA VAL A 200 -6.32 -7.90 -3.91
C VAL A 200 -5.57 -9.09 -3.36
N VAL A 201 -4.28 -8.93 -3.12
CA VAL A 201 -3.42 -9.97 -2.57
C VAL A 201 -2.85 -9.51 -1.22
N ASP A 202 -3.16 -10.21 -0.15
CA ASP A 202 -2.49 -10.04 1.13
C ASP A 202 -1.14 -10.76 1.10
N ASN A 203 -0.06 -9.96 1.10
CA ASN A 203 1.31 -10.42 0.97
C ASN A 203 2.05 -10.52 2.30
N THR A 204 1.33 -10.49 3.40
CA THR A 204 1.89 -10.44 4.76
C THR A 204 2.84 -11.61 5.05
N MET A 205 2.48 -12.83 4.63
CA MET A 205 3.25 -14.03 4.97
C MET A 205 4.55 -14.18 4.18
N THR A 206 4.63 -13.63 2.99
CA THR A 206 5.83 -13.67 2.13
C THR A 206 6.65 -12.40 2.22
N SER A 207 6.03 -11.28 2.51
CA SER A 207 6.57 -9.92 2.36
C SER A 207 7.04 -9.63 0.92
N PRO A 208 7.29 -8.37 0.55
CA PRO A 208 7.80 -8.04 -0.79
C PRO A 208 9.21 -8.57 -1.08
N TYR A 209 9.89 -9.13 -0.08
CA TYR A 209 11.21 -9.74 -0.26
C TYR A 209 11.13 -11.11 -0.94
N LEU A 210 10.19 -11.95 -0.51
CA LEU A 210 10.05 -13.31 -1.06
C LEU A 210 9.12 -13.36 -2.28
N PHE A 211 8.10 -12.51 -2.31
CA PHE A 211 7.15 -12.49 -3.42
C PHE A 211 6.62 -11.08 -3.67
N GLN A 212 6.44 -10.74 -4.93
CA GLN A 212 5.88 -9.47 -5.38
C GLN A 212 4.61 -9.73 -6.19
N PRO A 213 3.42 -9.47 -5.63
CA PRO A 213 2.14 -9.75 -6.27
C PRO A 213 1.89 -9.03 -7.60
N LYS A 214 2.66 -8.00 -7.90
CA LYS A 214 2.67 -7.38 -9.24
C LYS A 214 2.97 -8.40 -10.34
N SER A 215 3.80 -9.39 -10.07
CA SER A 215 4.18 -10.43 -11.06
C SER A 215 3.02 -11.32 -11.48
N VAL A 216 1.94 -11.37 -10.70
CA VAL A 216 0.72 -12.14 -10.98
C VAL A 216 -0.49 -11.27 -11.28
N GLY A 217 -0.26 -9.97 -11.57
CA GLY A 217 -1.32 -9.05 -11.98
C GLY A 217 -2.24 -8.59 -10.86
N ALA A 218 -1.77 -8.57 -9.61
CA ALA A 218 -2.53 -7.97 -8.51
C ALA A 218 -2.72 -6.47 -8.76
N SER A 219 -3.94 -5.97 -8.50
CA SER A 219 -4.25 -4.52 -8.55
C SER A 219 -3.77 -3.83 -7.27
N LEU A 220 -4.03 -4.46 -6.13
CA LEU A 220 -3.68 -3.98 -4.80
C LEU A 220 -2.96 -5.05 -4.00
N VAL A 221 -1.97 -4.63 -3.24
CA VAL A 221 -1.28 -5.48 -2.26
C VAL A 221 -1.54 -4.96 -0.86
N VAL A 222 -1.96 -5.85 0.02
CA VAL A 222 -2.07 -5.58 1.45
C VAL A 222 -0.87 -6.18 2.17
N ASN A 223 -0.32 -5.45 3.13
CA ASN A 223 0.69 -5.94 4.06
C ASN A 223 0.33 -5.55 5.49
N SER A 224 0.28 -6.52 6.39
CA SER A 224 0.39 -6.21 7.81
C SER A 224 1.85 -5.91 8.13
N LEU A 225 2.17 -4.61 8.25
CA LEU A 225 3.53 -4.16 8.59
C LEU A 225 4.00 -4.68 9.95
N THR A 226 3.05 -5.07 10.80
CA THR A 226 3.25 -5.70 12.11
C THR A 226 4.15 -6.94 12.08
N LYS A 227 4.17 -7.67 10.94
CA LYS A 227 4.82 -8.97 10.80
C LYS A 227 6.27 -8.83 10.31
N TYR A 228 6.57 -9.36 9.15
CA TYR A 228 7.95 -9.45 8.64
C TYR A 228 8.56 -8.10 8.26
N ILE A 229 7.74 -7.10 7.91
CA ILE A 229 8.27 -5.78 7.54
C ILE A 229 8.82 -5.05 8.76
N SER A 230 8.13 -5.05 9.91
CA SER A 230 8.70 -4.53 11.17
C SER A 230 9.73 -5.47 11.77
N GLY A 231 9.52 -6.79 11.63
CA GLY A 231 10.50 -7.84 11.91
C GLY A 231 10.76 -8.15 13.39
N HIS A 232 10.23 -7.34 14.34
CA HIS A 232 10.62 -7.43 15.76
C HIS A 232 9.44 -7.67 16.72
N GLY A 233 8.19 -7.71 16.20
CA GLY A 233 7.00 -7.95 17.02
C GLY A 233 6.67 -6.84 18.03
N ASN A 234 7.15 -5.63 17.82
CA ASN A 234 7.03 -4.50 18.73
C ASN A 234 6.30 -3.28 18.13
N VAL A 235 5.81 -3.39 16.90
CA VAL A 235 5.09 -2.33 16.18
C VAL A 235 3.85 -2.89 15.52
N LEU A 236 2.77 -2.12 15.50
CA LEU A 236 1.58 -2.38 14.70
C LEU A 236 1.57 -1.48 13.47
N GLY A 237 1.09 -2.01 12.35
CA GLY A 237 0.90 -1.25 11.13
C GLY A 237 0.26 -2.06 10.02
N GLY A 238 -0.29 -1.37 9.03
CA GLY A 238 -0.80 -1.93 7.81
C GLY A 238 -0.44 -1.04 6.62
N ALA A 239 -0.45 -1.59 5.44
CA ALA A 239 -0.27 -0.84 4.20
C ALA A 239 -1.09 -1.45 3.08
N VAL A 240 -1.56 -0.59 2.18
CA VAL A 240 -2.14 -0.96 0.89
C VAL A 240 -1.32 -0.27 -0.18
N THR A 241 -0.81 -1.05 -1.12
CA THR A 241 -0.02 -0.57 -2.26
C THR A 241 -0.78 -0.80 -3.55
N GLU A 242 -0.98 0.25 -4.31
CA GLU A 242 -1.53 0.20 -5.68
C GLU A 242 -0.38 -0.10 -6.66
N LEU A 243 -0.62 -1.02 -7.61
CA LEU A 243 0.45 -1.57 -8.46
C LEU A 243 0.51 -0.96 -9.88
N GLY A 244 -0.45 -0.10 -10.26
CA GLY A 244 -0.49 0.59 -11.54
C GLY A 244 -1.05 -0.23 -12.71
N ASP A 245 -1.65 -1.39 -12.43
CA ASP A 245 -2.11 -2.32 -13.47
C ASP A 245 -3.64 -2.36 -13.64
N PHE A 246 -4.39 -1.62 -12.81
CA PHE A 246 -5.86 -1.57 -12.86
C PHE A 246 -6.35 -0.22 -13.39
N ASP A 247 -7.34 -0.25 -14.28
CA ASP A 247 -8.00 0.96 -14.79
C ASP A 247 -9.07 1.45 -13.79
N TRP A 248 -8.67 2.34 -12.90
CA TRP A 248 -9.56 2.93 -11.89
C TRP A 248 -10.62 3.85 -12.48
N ALA A 249 -10.43 4.36 -13.71
CA ALA A 249 -11.39 5.23 -14.35
C ALA A 249 -12.74 4.52 -14.57
N CYS A 250 -12.72 3.21 -14.82
CA CYS A 250 -13.95 2.42 -14.98
C CYS A 250 -14.82 2.35 -13.72
N LEU A 251 -14.25 2.58 -12.52
CA LEU A 251 -15.00 2.62 -11.26
C LEU A 251 -15.53 4.02 -10.92
N LEU A 252 -14.81 5.06 -11.34
CA LEU A 252 -15.16 6.45 -11.03
C LEU A 252 -16.28 6.98 -11.93
N TYR A 253 -16.28 6.60 -13.21
CA TYR A 253 -17.26 7.09 -14.20
C TYR A 253 -18.64 6.43 -14.10
N THR A 254 -18.78 5.30 -13.41
CA THR A 254 -20.10 4.67 -13.22
C THR A 254 -20.94 5.33 -12.12
N SER A 255 -20.33 6.17 -11.26
CA SER A 255 -21.08 6.89 -10.21
C SER A 255 -21.54 8.28 -10.63
N ASP A 256 -20.82 8.97 -11.51
CA ASP A 256 -21.17 10.34 -11.91
C ASP A 256 -22.20 10.40 -13.06
N ALA A 257 -22.37 9.32 -13.82
CA ALA A 257 -23.36 9.26 -14.90
C ALA A 257 -24.82 9.15 -14.42
N ALA A 258 -25.04 8.90 -13.12
CA ALA A 258 -26.37 8.78 -12.53
C ALA A 258 -26.91 10.10 -11.94
N ASP A 259 -26.06 11.14 -11.79
CA ASP A 259 -26.43 12.40 -11.16
C ASP A 259 -26.67 13.55 -12.19
N GLU A 260 -26.63 13.27 -13.50
CA GLU A 260 -26.89 14.25 -14.56
C GLU A 260 -28.23 14.05 -15.29
N GLU A 261 -29.26 13.43 -14.68
CA GLU A 261 -30.64 13.46 -15.18
C GLU A 261 -31.60 14.19 -14.21
#